data_1022b0b43e38c70bb20dda180cfd9ae7
#
_entry.id   1022b0b43e38c70bb20dda180cfd9ae7
#
_cell.length_a   1.000
_cell.length_b   1.000
_cell.length_c   1.000
_cell.angle_alpha   90.00
_cell.angle_beta   90.00
_cell.angle_gamma   90.00
#
_symmetry.space_group_name_H-M   'P 1'
#
loop_
_entity.id
_entity.type
_entity.pdbx_description
1 polymer ?
#
loop_
_entity_poly.entity_id
_entity_poly.type
_entity_poly.pdbx_seq_one_letter_code
_entity_poly.pdbx_strand_id
1 'polypeptide(L)'
;MSHPLVMLLISDLSGRMRGKSVPVRGSEKLLEDGLGWIPANAALTCFGPMAKVENDALGELRLIPAENEPVSFFHEKLEIEQNWWIGKIVRMDGFPWECCLRSQLESALSLLQDRFQLQLEVGLEQEFYLTGRKDQLNTNSLEAFCEASDFLKAYAECLDSAGIEFKSLHPENGPGQYELSLPKLDPLKAADQLQLAKGIGRHCAARMNEHLTFSPIVSSVTIGSGLHVHFSLQDLEGRERNSIDGARTVSYTHLTLPTICSV
;
A
#
# COMPACT_ATOMS: atom_id res chain seq x y z
N MET A 1 17.33 -5.24 -20.74
CA MET A 1 17.04 -6.66 -20.42
C MET A 1 16.00 -6.63 -19.32
N SER A 2 14.87 -7.33 -19.44
CA SER A 2 13.84 -7.35 -18.39
C SER A 2 14.36 -7.98 -17.11
N HIS A 3 13.92 -7.50 -15.94
CA HIS A 3 14.30 -8.06 -14.65
C HIS A 3 13.98 -9.57 -14.62
N PRO A 4 14.92 -10.43 -14.21
CA PRO A 4 14.75 -11.87 -14.34
C PRO A 4 13.76 -12.50 -13.35
N LEU A 5 13.31 -11.72 -12.35
CA LEU A 5 12.39 -12.15 -11.29
C LEU A 5 11.10 -11.35 -11.32
N VAL A 6 10.01 -12.01 -10.96
CA VAL A 6 8.75 -11.38 -10.58
C VAL A 6 8.50 -11.64 -9.09
N MET A 7 8.06 -10.63 -8.36
CA MET A 7 7.72 -10.75 -6.95
C MET A 7 6.21 -10.86 -6.78
N LEU A 8 5.74 -11.92 -6.13
CA LEU A 8 4.35 -12.07 -5.73
C LEU A 8 4.20 -11.62 -4.27
N LEU A 9 3.42 -10.57 -4.04
CA LEU A 9 3.39 -9.77 -2.82
C LEU A 9 2.00 -9.72 -2.20
N ILE A 10 1.95 -9.73 -0.88
CA ILE A 10 0.75 -9.42 -0.09
C ILE A 10 1.07 -8.33 0.95
N SER A 11 0.05 -7.62 1.40
CA SER A 11 0.14 -6.81 2.61
C SER A 11 -0.18 -7.66 3.83
N ASP A 12 0.67 -7.59 4.87
CA ASP A 12 0.42 -8.25 6.15
C ASP A 12 -0.30 -7.32 7.15
N LEU A 13 -0.68 -7.85 8.31
CA LEU A 13 -1.33 -7.10 9.39
C LEU A 13 -0.50 -5.93 9.92
N SER A 14 0.81 -5.94 9.71
CA SER A 14 1.70 -4.84 10.10
C SER A 14 1.84 -3.75 9.02
N GLY A 15 1.10 -3.86 7.91
CA GLY A 15 1.18 -2.93 6.77
C GLY A 15 2.45 -3.07 5.95
N ARG A 16 3.18 -4.20 6.08
CA ARG A 16 4.35 -4.48 5.26
C ARG A 16 3.99 -5.36 4.08
N MET A 17 4.59 -5.05 2.93
CA MET A 17 4.57 -5.97 1.79
C MET A 17 5.50 -7.14 2.04
N ARG A 18 4.98 -8.34 1.93
CA ARG A 18 5.72 -9.61 2.05
C ARG A 18 5.39 -10.49 0.86
N GLY A 19 6.31 -11.37 0.51
CA GLY A 19 6.07 -12.25 -0.62
C GLY A 19 7.24 -13.15 -0.96
N LYS A 20 7.15 -13.71 -2.15
CA LYS A 20 8.18 -14.57 -2.73
C LYS A 20 8.47 -14.14 -4.15
N SER A 21 9.71 -14.26 -4.57
CA SER A 21 10.10 -14.03 -5.96
C SER A 21 10.29 -15.37 -6.69
N VAL A 22 9.91 -15.36 -7.96
CA VAL A 22 10.10 -16.50 -8.87
C VAL A 22 10.75 -16.02 -10.18
N PRO A 23 11.46 -16.90 -10.91
CA PRO A 23 11.94 -16.55 -12.23
C PRO A 23 10.80 -16.17 -13.17
N VAL A 24 10.94 -15.14 -13.98
CA VAL A 24 9.94 -14.76 -14.99
C VAL A 24 9.70 -15.91 -15.97
N ARG A 25 10.78 -16.57 -16.41
CA ARG A 25 10.66 -17.73 -17.30
C ARG A 25 10.10 -18.94 -16.54
N GLY A 26 8.97 -19.46 -16.96
CA GLY A 26 8.31 -20.61 -16.37
C GLY A 26 7.56 -20.30 -15.07
N SER A 27 7.30 -19.02 -14.79
CA SER A 27 6.49 -18.61 -13.64
C SER A 27 5.00 -18.92 -13.80
N GLU A 28 4.49 -19.03 -15.01
CA GLU A 28 3.07 -19.25 -15.31
C GLU A 28 2.49 -20.41 -14.48
N LYS A 29 3.06 -21.60 -14.60
CA LYS A 29 2.60 -22.75 -13.83
C LYS A 29 2.79 -22.60 -12.32
N LEU A 30 3.89 -22.00 -11.87
CA LEU A 30 4.13 -21.75 -10.45
C LEU A 30 3.12 -20.77 -9.87
N LEU A 31 2.66 -19.81 -10.68
CA LEU A 31 1.67 -18.82 -10.27
C LEU A 31 0.26 -19.41 -10.31
N GLU A 32 -0.06 -20.27 -11.27
CA GLU A 32 -1.32 -21.02 -11.31
C GLU A 32 -1.47 -21.96 -10.11
N ASP A 33 -0.43 -22.75 -9.81
CA ASP A 33 -0.40 -23.69 -8.67
C ASP A 33 -0.32 -22.94 -7.31
N GLY A 34 0.08 -21.68 -7.33
CA GLY A 34 0.36 -20.85 -6.15
C GLY A 34 1.67 -21.22 -5.45
N LEU A 35 2.25 -20.22 -4.80
CA LEU A 35 3.48 -20.39 -4.01
C LEU A 35 3.13 -20.82 -2.59
N GLY A 36 3.82 -21.82 -2.05
CA GLY A 36 3.62 -22.28 -0.67
C GLY A 36 3.71 -21.12 0.32
N TRP A 37 2.72 -21.01 1.20
CA TRP A 37 2.64 -20.03 2.28
C TRP A 37 2.28 -20.73 3.59
N ILE A 38 2.58 -20.11 4.72
CA ILE A 38 2.26 -20.68 6.05
C ILE A 38 1.47 -19.69 6.90
N PRO A 39 0.49 -20.16 7.70
CA PRO A 39 -0.31 -19.31 8.58
C PRO A 39 0.52 -18.49 9.56
N ALA A 40 1.65 -19.02 10.04
CA ALA A 40 2.58 -18.33 10.94
C ALA A 40 3.01 -16.94 10.44
N ASN A 41 3.06 -16.75 9.12
CA ASN A 41 3.45 -15.46 8.56
C ASN A 41 2.47 -14.32 8.89
N ALA A 42 1.22 -14.63 9.27
CA ALA A 42 0.26 -13.62 9.75
C ALA A 42 0.64 -13.05 11.12
N ALA A 43 1.43 -13.77 11.90
CA ALA A 43 1.91 -13.35 13.22
C ALA A 43 3.22 -12.53 13.17
N LEU A 44 3.77 -12.29 11.99
CA LEU A 44 4.97 -11.48 11.84
C LEU A 44 4.66 -10.02 12.22
N THR A 45 5.50 -9.48 13.10
CA THR A 45 5.41 -8.08 13.50
C THR A 45 6.13 -7.16 12.50
N CYS A 46 5.90 -5.85 12.63
CA CYS A 46 6.62 -4.85 11.83
C CYS A 46 8.15 -4.86 12.07
N PHE A 47 8.61 -5.44 13.18
CA PHE A 47 10.04 -5.57 13.52
C PHE A 47 10.65 -6.91 13.07
N GLY A 48 9.85 -7.82 12.53
CA GLY A 48 10.30 -9.12 12.03
C GLY A 48 10.01 -10.31 12.95
N PRO A 49 10.24 -10.27 14.28
CA PRO A 49 9.87 -11.39 15.14
C PRO A 49 8.39 -11.70 15.08
N MET A 50 8.05 -12.98 15.25
CA MET A 50 6.64 -13.40 15.34
C MET A 50 6.06 -13.03 16.70
N ALA A 51 4.83 -12.56 16.71
CA ALA A 51 4.02 -12.44 17.92
C ALA A 51 3.70 -13.84 18.46
N LYS A 52 3.49 -13.94 19.79
CA LYS A 52 2.99 -15.17 20.38
C LYS A 52 1.56 -15.43 19.90
N VAL A 53 1.32 -16.58 19.33
CA VAL A 53 -0.02 -17.08 18.96
C VAL A 53 -0.29 -18.34 19.77
N GLU A 54 -1.51 -18.45 20.33
CA GLU A 54 -1.87 -19.56 21.21
C GLU A 54 -2.11 -20.87 20.45
N ASN A 55 -2.42 -20.79 19.17
CA ASN A 55 -2.66 -21.97 18.34
C ASN A 55 -1.56 -22.11 17.29
N ASP A 56 -1.16 -23.36 17.08
CA ASP A 56 -0.17 -23.74 16.10
C ASP A 56 -0.46 -23.10 14.75
N ALA A 57 0.41 -22.19 14.39
CA ALA A 57 0.42 -21.60 13.05
C ALA A 57 0.89 -22.63 12.00
N LEU A 58 0.55 -23.91 12.24
CA LEU A 58 0.83 -25.04 11.38
C LEU A 58 -0.23 -25.09 10.25
N GLY A 59 0.20 -25.54 9.12
CA GLY A 59 -0.67 -25.70 7.96
C GLY A 59 0.00 -25.22 6.69
N GLU A 60 -0.64 -25.51 5.59
CA GLU A 60 -0.19 -25.14 4.27
C GLU A 60 -1.25 -24.25 3.59
N LEU A 61 -0.80 -23.15 3.05
CA LEU A 61 -1.58 -22.19 2.28
C LEU A 61 -0.92 -21.96 0.93
N ARG A 62 -1.62 -21.30 0.04
CA ARG A 62 -1.07 -20.87 -1.25
C ARG A 62 -1.18 -19.35 -1.38
N LEU A 63 -0.09 -18.75 -1.82
CA LEU A 63 -0.02 -17.37 -2.27
C LEU A 63 -0.20 -17.39 -3.79
N ILE A 64 -1.29 -16.81 -4.29
CA ILE A 64 -1.64 -16.75 -5.71
C ILE A 64 -1.76 -15.30 -6.18
N PRO A 65 -1.57 -15.02 -7.48
CA PRO A 65 -1.87 -13.71 -8.04
C PRO A 65 -3.34 -13.32 -7.81
N ALA A 66 -3.56 -12.06 -7.50
CA ALA A 66 -4.91 -11.50 -7.42
C ALA A 66 -5.37 -10.89 -8.75
N GLU A 67 -4.42 -10.49 -9.58
CA GLU A 67 -4.64 -9.88 -10.90
C GLU A 67 -3.96 -10.72 -11.99
N ASN A 68 -4.37 -10.52 -13.24
CA ASN A 68 -3.86 -11.30 -14.37
C ASN A 68 -2.44 -10.91 -14.80
N GLU A 69 -2.03 -9.68 -14.51
CA GLU A 69 -0.75 -9.13 -14.94
C GLU A 69 0.01 -8.48 -13.78
N PRO A 70 1.34 -8.56 -13.75
CA PRO A 70 2.14 -7.85 -12.78
C PRO A 70 2.19 -6.35 -13.09
N VAL A 71 2.41 -5.56 -12.06
CA VAL A 71 2.77 -4.16 -12.22
C VAL A 71 4.27 -4.09 -12.48
N SER A 72 4.63 -3.59 -13.66
CA SER A 72 6.02 -3.39 -14.08
C SER A 72 6.35 -1.90 -13.99
N PHE A 73 7.49 -1.57 -13.42
CA PHE A 73 7.98 -0.19 -13.38
C PHE A 73 9.48 -0.11 -13.56
N PHE A 74 9.93 1.00 -14.10
CA PHE A 74 11.34 1.22 -14.37
C PHE A 74 11.74 2.68 -14.19
N HIS A 75 13.04 2.90 -13.96
CA HIS A 75 13.66 4.21 -13.98
C HIS A 75 15.11 4.06 -14.43
N GLU A 76 15.44 4.58 -15.63
CA GLU A 76 16.72 4.34 -16.28
C GLU A 76 17.92 4.81 -15.45
N LYS A 77 17.91 6.09 -15.00
CA LYS A 77 19.04 6.66 -14.26
C LYS A 77 19.30 6.02 -12.90
N LEU A 78 18.26 5.48 -12.24
CA LEU A 78 18.39 4.77 -10.98
C LEU A 78 18.59 3.28 -11.16
N GLU A 79 18.65 2.79 -12.40
CA GLU A 79 18.73 1.38 -12.73
C GLU A 79 17.65 0.56 -12.03
N ILE A 80 16.43 1.10 -11.96
CA ILE A 80 15.27 0.41 -11.42
C ILE A 80 14.57 -0.31 -12.58
N GLU A 81 14.32 -1.60 -12.40
CA GLU A 81 13.41 -2.39 -13.22
C GLU A 81 12.82 -3.48 -12.34
N GLN A 82 11.52 -3.48 -12.14
CA GLN A 82 10.84 -4.38 -11.23
C GLN A 82 9.52 -4.87 -11.81
N ASN A 83 9.15 -6.10 -11.45
CA ASN A 83 7.87 -6.71 -11.77
C ASN A 83 7.24 -7.22 -10.48
N TRP A 84 6.17 -6.59 -10.04
CA TRP A 84 5.48 -6.92 -8.80
C TRP A 84 4.04 -7.35 -9.08
N TRP A 85 3.68 -8.48 -8.52
CA TRP A 85 2.32 -8.99 -8.57
C TRP A 85 1.67 -8.89 -7.20
N ILE A 86 0.51 -8.27 -7.12
CA ILE A 86 -0.29 -8.32 -5.90
C ILE A 86 -0.98 -9.66 -5.84
N GLY A 87 -0.89 -10.30 -4.69
CA GLY A 87 -1.43 -11.62 -4.45
C GLY A 87 -2.50 -11.66 -3.37
N LYS A 88 -3.09 -12.83 -3.23
CA LYS A 88 -3.98 -13.19 -2.14
C LYS A 88 -3.63 -14.58 -1.62
N ILE A 89 -4.05 -14.86 -0.39
CA ILE A 89 -3.79 -16.15 0.24
C ILE A 89 -5.04 -17.00 0.18
N VAL A 90 -4.88 -18.22 -0.28
CA VAL A 90 -5.94 -19.23 -0.34
C VAL A 90 -5.54 -20.50 0.42
N ARG A 91 -6.52 -21.27 0.85
CA ARG A 91 -6.34 -22.59 1.42
C ARG A 91 -6.01 -23.60 0.32
N MET A 92 -5.63 -24.82 0.71
CA MET A 92 -5.30 -25.91 -0.20
C MET A 92 -6.49 -26.38 -1.04
N ASP A 93 -7.70 -26.10 -0.60
CA ASP A 93 -8.95 -26.35 -1.34
C ASP A 93 -9.32 -25.23 -2.33
N GLY A 94 -8.49 -24.20 -2.43
CA GLY A 94 -8.65 -23.05 -3.32
C GLY A 94 -9.57 -21.94 -2.78
N PHE A 95 -10.23 -22.14 -1.62
CA PHE A 95 -11.03 -21.09 -1.01
C PHE A 95 -10.17 -20.00 -0.34
N PRO A 96 -10.67 -18.76 -0.25
CA PRO A 96 -9.97 -17.69 0.47
C PRO A 96 -9.63 -18.10 1.90
N TRP A 97 -8.41 -17.75 2.34
CA TRP A 97 -8.05 -17.90 3.73
C TRP A 97 -8.64 -16.76 4.57
N GLU A 98 -9.24 -17.10 5.71
CA GLU A 98 -10.01 -16.17 6.55
C GLU A 98 -9.19 -14.99 7.06
N CYS A 99 -7.87 -15.17 7.22
CA CYS A 99 -6.96 -14.10 7.66
C CYS A 99 -6.29 -13.34 6.49
N CYS A 100 -6.68 -13.60 5.25
CA CYS A 100 -6.21 -12.83 4.11
C CYS A 100 -6.90 -11.46 4.08
N LEU A 101 -6.16 -10.37 4.32
CA LEU A 101 -6.73 -9.02 4.39
C LEU A 101 -7.43 -8.60 3.09
N ARG A 102 -6.86 -8.96 1.93
CA ARG A 102 -7.47 -8.68 0.64
C ARG A 102 -8.83 -9.38 0.52
N SER A 103 -8.88 -10.66 0.84
CA SER A 103 -10.13 -11.44 0.76
C SER A 103 -11.19 -10.97 1.76
N GLN A 104 -10.77 -10.45 2.92
CA GLN A 104 -11.69 -9.80 3.87
C GLN A 104 -12.28 -8.52 3.29
N LEU A 105 -11.47 -7.69 2.62
CA LEU A 105 -11.96 -6.49 1.94
C LEU A 105 -12.90 -6.86 0.78
N GLU A 106 -12.53 -7.81 -0.07
CA GLU A 106 -13.39 -8.35 -1.14
C GLU A 106 -14.76 -8.78 -0.58
N SER A 107 -14.77 -9.53 0.51
CA SER A 107 -16.00 -10.00 1.17
C SER A 107 -16.85 -8.87 1.75
N ALA A 108 -16.21 -7.86 2.35
CA ALA A 108 -16.90 -6.70 2.90
C ALA A 108 -17.55 -5.85 1.81
N LEU A 109 -16.88 -5.65 0.68
CA LEU A 109 -17.41 -4.93 -0.46
C LEU A 109 -18.59 -5.68 -1.12
N SER A 110 -18.48 -7.01 -1.28
CA SER A 110 -19.59 -7.83 -1.76
C SER A 110 -20.79 -7.73 -0.83
N LEU A 111 -20.57 -7.78 0.49
CA LEU A 111 -21.62 -7.64 1.48
C LEU A 111 -22.32 -6.27 1.41
N LEU A 112 -21.55 -5.19 1.21
CA LEU A 112 -22.06 -3.83 1.03
C LEU A 112 -22.96 -3.78 -0.21
N GLN A 113 -22.51 -4.35 -1.32
CA GLN A 113 -23.27 -4.37 -2.56
C GLN A 113 -24.52 -5.24 -2.45
N ASP A 114 -24.42 -6.47 -1.93
CA ASP A 114 -25.51 -7.42 -1.89
C ASP A 114 -26.63 -7.01 -0.94
N ARG A 115 -26.27 -6.48 0.26
CA ARG A 115 -27.25 -6.13 1.28
C ARG A 115 -27.82 -4.72 1.14
N PHE A 116 -26.98 -3.79 0.68
CA PHE A 116 -27.33 -2.36 0.72
C PHE A 116 -27.45 -1.74 -0.67
N GLN A 117 -27.08 -2.47 -1.74
CA GLN A 117 -27.04 -1.99 -3.13
C GLN A 117 -26.17 -0.72 -3.25
N LEU A 118 -25.09 -0.70 -2.48
CA LEU A 118 -24.11 0.38 -2.44
C LEU A 118 -22.75 -0.09 -2.89
N GLN A 119 -22.00 0.82 -3.46
CA GLN A 119 -20.58 0.69 -3.77
C GLN A 119 -19.80 1.84 -3.13
N LEU A 120 -18.53 1.59 -2.89
CA LEU A 120 -17.63 2.52 -2.22
C LEU A 120 -16.53 2.95 -3.19
N GLU A 121 -16.24 4.26 -3.21
CA GLU A 121 -15.00 4.80 -3.76
C GLU A 121 -14.14 5.35 -2.64
N VAL A 122 -12.82 5.21 -2.77
CA VAL A 122 -11.86 5.60 -1.75
C VAL A 122 -10.75 6.45 -2.36
N GLY A 123 -10.52 7.64 -1.80
CA GLY A 123 -9.34 8.46 -2.01
C GLY A 123 -8.39 8.33 -0.83
N LEU A 124 -7.09 8.25 -1.09
CA LEU A 124 -6.07 8.04 -0.06
C LEU A 124 -5.01 9.14 -0.14
N GLU A 125 -4.65 9.70 1.03
CA GLU A 125 -3.56 10.67 1.17
C GLU A 125 -2.58 10.12 2.21
N GLN A 126 -1.36 9.87 1.78
CA GLN A 126 -0.34 9.22 2.62
C GLN A 126 0.83 10.14 2.84
N GLU A 127 1.01 10.54 4.08
CA GLU A 127 2.20 11.26 4.51
C GLU A 127 3.38 10.33 4.75
N PHE A 128 4.59 10.84 4.53
CA PHE A 128 5.84 10.11 4.74
C PHE A 128 7.00 11.06 5.01
N TYR A 129 8.08 10.53 5.59
CA TYR A 129 9.33 11.26 5.81
C TYR A 129 10.45 10.71 4.94
N LEU A 130 11.22 11.62 4.34
CA LEU A 130 12.59 11.37 3.89
C LEU A 130 13.53 11.70 5.04
N THR A 131 14.09 10.68 5.68
CA THR A 131 14.93 10.88 6.86
C THR A 131 16.36 11.26 6.48
N GLY A 132 16.99 12.06 7.31
CA GLY A 132 18.36 12.54 7.07
C GLY A 132 18.45 13.88 6.36
N ARG A 133 17.35 14.42 5.89
CA ARG A 133 17.27 15.80 5.42
C ARG A 133 17.23 16.75 6.62
N LYS A 134 18.03 17.82 6.53
CA LYS A 134 18.22 18.74 7.67
C LYS A 134 17.23 19.90 7.73
N ASP A 135 16.22 19.86 6.88
CA ASP A 135 15.52 21.06 6.52
C ASP A 135 14.38 21.39 7.45
N GLN A 136 14.45 22.57 7.98
CA GLN A 136 13.36 23.24 8.69
C GLN A 136 12.52 24.09 7.72
N LEU A 137 12.26 23.54 6.55
CA LEU A 137 11.55 24.27 5.52
C LEU A 137 10.05 24.28 5.80
N ASN A 138 9.42 25.38 5.47
CA ASN A 138 8.00 25.60 5.74
C ASN A 138 7.11 24.69 4.87
N THR A 139 5.99 24.33 5.42
CA THR A 139 4.91 23.60 4.73
C THR A 139 4.65 24.17 3.35
N ASN A 140 4.54 23.31 2.35
CA ASN A 140 4.23 23.67 0.96
C ASN A 140 5.17 24.72 0.35
N SER A 141 6.38 24.91 0.90
CA SER A 141 7.31 25.89 0.38
C SER A 141 7.99 25.43 -0.90
N LEU A 142 8.30 26.39 -1.78
CA LEU A 142 9.05 26.12 -3.00
C LEU A 142 10.44 25.56 -2.69
N GLU A 143 11.07 26.05 -1.62
CA GLU A 143 12.41 25.61 -1.18
C GLU A 143 12.38 24.13 -0.79
N ALA A 144 11.40 23.69 0.02
CA ALA A 144 11.24 22.30 0.41
C ALA A 144 11.01 21.40 -0.82
N PHE A 145 10.20 21.86 -1.78
CA PHE A 145 9.99 21.14 -3.04
C PHE A 145 11.27 21.04 -3.87
N CYS A 146 12.02 22.16 -4.03
CA CYS A 146 13.25 22.19 -4.80
C CYS A 146 14.33 21.29 -4.20
N GLU A 147 14.43 21.21 -2.89
CA GLU A 147 15.42 20.41 -2.20
C GLU A 147 15.20 18.91 -2.36
N ALA A 148 13.94 18.47 -2.41
CA ALA A 148 13.59 17.09 -2.67
C ALA A 148 13.35 16.78 -4.16
N SER A 149 13.56 17.73 -5.04
CA SER A 149 13.12 17.64 -6.44
C SER A 149 13.61 16.39 -7.18
N ASP A 150 14.82 15.96 -6.93
CA ASP A 150 15.39 14.76 -7.56
C ASP A 150 14.65 13.49 -7.12
N PHE A 151 14.37 13.37 -5.81
CA PHE A 151 13.59 12.23 -5.29
C PHE A 151 12.14 12.30 -5.76
N LEU A 152 11.47 13.44 -5.63
CA LEU A 152 10.07 13.61 -6.02
C LEU A 152 9.87 13.31 -7.50
N LYS A 153 10.81 13.77 -8.36
CA LYS A 153 10.82 13.46 -9.78
C LYS A 153 10.97 11.97 -10.04
N ALA A 154 12.00 11.33 -9.48
CA ALA A 154 12.23 9.91 -9.68
C ALA A 154 11.06 9.05 -9.18
N TYR A 155 10.47 9.44 -8.06
CA TYR A 155 9.30 8.76 -7.52
C TYR A 155 8.08 8.90 -8.44
N ALA A 156 7.80 10.12 -8.93
CA ALA A 156 6.73 10.38 -9.89
C ALA A 156 6.92 9.60 -11.20
N GLU A 157 8.13 9.58 -11.76
CA GLU A 157 8.45 8.82 -12.97
C GLU A 157 8.26 7.30 -12.78
N CYS A 158 8.62 6.76 -11.61
CA CYS A 158 8.35 5.36 -11.27
C CYS A 158 6.85 5.05 -11.10
N LEU A 159 6.09 5.95 -10.46
CA LEU A 159 4.63 5.80 -10.34
C LEU A 159 3.95 5.83 -11.71
N ASP A 160 4.33 6.76 -12.56
CA ASP A 160 3.82 6.85 -13.94
C ASP A 160 4.12 5.58 -14.74
N SER A 161 5.38 5.09 -14.69
CA SER A 161 5.76 3.84 -15.37
C SER A 161 5.03 2.60 -14.82
N ALA A 162 4.58 2.65 -13.56
CA ALA A 162 3.76 1.61 -12.92
C ALA A 162 2.26 1.73 -13.25
N GLY A 163 1.83 2.77 -13.97
CA GLY A 163 0.43 3.06 -14.21
C GLY A 163 -0.33 3.49 -12.94
N ILE A 164 0.36 4.05 -11.96
CA ILE A 164 -0.22 4.57 -10.73
C ILE A 164 -0.42 6.07 -10.85
N GLU A 165 -1.67 6.47 -11.05
CA GLU A 165 -2.04 7.88 -11.06
C GLU A 165 -2.00 8.47 -9.66
N PHE A 166 -1.58 9.74 -9.54
CA PHE A 166 -1.64 10.50 -8.30
C PHE A 166 -2.13 11.93 -8.57
N LYS A 167 -2.74 12.57 -7.56
CA LYS A 167 -3.26 13.94 -7.67
C LYS A 167 -2.21 14.97 -7.30
N SER A 168 -1.46 14.70 -6.24
CA SER A 168 -0.43 15.58 -5.73
C SER A 168 0.68 14.80 -5.04
N LEU A 169 1.86 15.37 -5.07
CA LEU A 169 3.04 14.93 -4.34
C LEU A 169 3.77 16.21 -3.89
N HIS A 170 3.71 16.54 -2.60
CA HIS A 170 4.11 17.85 -2.10
C HIS A 170 4.72 17.79 -0.70
N PRO A 171 5.50 18.84 -0.31
CA PRO A 171 6.01 18.98 1.05
C PRO A 171 4.87 19.18 2.06
N GLU A 172 5.01 18.55 3.24
CA GLU A 172 4.11 18.66 4.38
C GLU A 172 4.69 19.46 5.55
N ASN A 173 4.02 19.42 6.72
CA ASN A 173 4.30 20.30 7.85
C ASN A 173 5.61 20.02 8.57
N GLY A 174 6.10 18.78 8.52
CA GLY A 174 7.35 18.39 9.19
C GLY A 174 8.59 18.57 8.29
N PRO A 175 9.77 18.82 8.87
CA PRO A 175 11.02 18.86 8.12
C PRO A 175 11.29 17.54 7.40
N GLY A 176 11.34 17.54 6.07
CA GLY A 176 11.48 16.34 5.25
C GLY A 176 10.23 15.48 5.16
N GLN A 177 9.07 16.03 5.54
CA GLN A 177 7.77 15.38 5.39
C GLN A 177 7.12 15.75 4.06
N TYR A 178 6.49 14.77 3.44
CA TYR A 178 5.80 14.87 2.15
C TYR A 178 4.50 14.10 2.20
N GLU A 179 3.57 14.46 1.29
CA GLU A 179 2.31 13.73 1.09
C GLU A 179 2.16 13.30 -0.37
N LEU A 180 1.68 12.07 -0.55
CA LEU A 180 1.20 11.53 -1.81
C LEU A 180 -0.32 11.36 -1.74
N SER A 181 -1.05 12.07 -2.60
CA SER A 181 -2.51 11.95 -2.71
C SER A 181 -2.87 11.12 -3.95
N LEU A 182 -3.59 10.02 -3.76
CA LEU A 182 -4.11 9.17 -4.82
C LEU A 182 -5.52 9.60 -5.24
N PRO A 183 -5.95 9.35 -6.49
CA PRO A 183 -7.31 9.63 -6.92
C PRO A 183 -8.34 8.73 -6.22
N LYS A 184 -9.61 9.06 -6.37
CA LYS A 184 -10.70 8.16 -5.98
C LYS A 184 -10.70 6.92 -6.86
N LEU A 185 -10.74 5.75 -6.25
CA LEU A 185 -10.70 4.45 -6.91
C LEU A 185 -11.64 3.47 -6.20
N ASP A 186 -11.90 2.34 -6.85
CA ASP A 186 -12.39 1.14 -6.17
C ASP A 186 -11.50 0.82 -4.96
N PRO A 187 -12.06 0.40 -3.81
CA PRO A 187 -11.30 0.20 -2.58
C PRO A 187 -10.16 -0.81 -2.68
N LEU A 188 -10.34 -1.91 -3.43
CA LEU A 188 -9.27 -2.88 -3.65
C LEU A 188 -8.14 -2.28 -4.46
N LYS A 189 -8.49 -1.59 -5.55
CA LYS A 189 -7.52 -0.89 -6.40
C LYS A 189 -6.80 0.21 -5.63
N ALA A 190 -7.52 0.99 -4.81
CA ALA A 190 -6.93 2.02 -3.96
C ALA A 190 -5.93 1.43 -2.95
N ALA A 191 -6.29 0.34 -2.28
CA ALA A 191 -5.42 -0.35 -1.34
C ALA A 191 -4.17 -0.91 -2.02
N ASP A 192 -4.31 -1.56 -3.18
CA ASP A 192 -3.20 -2.10 -3.96
C ASP A 192 -2.26 -0.99 -4.44
N GLN A 193 -2.80 0.07 -5.04
CA GLN A 193 -2.00 1.19 -5.53
C GLN A 193 -1.25 1.90 -4.40
N LEU A 194 -1.87 2.06 -3.22
CA LEU A 194 -1.18 2.63 -2.07
C LEU A 194 0.01 1.76 -1.63
N GLN A 195 -0.18 0.45 -1.53
CA GLN A 195 0.90 -0.45 -1.11
C GLN A 195 2.04 -0.49 -2.14
N LEU A 196 1.70 -0.53 -3.43
CA LEU A 196 2.69 -0.43 -4.51
C LEU A 196 3.43 0.90 -4.46
N ALA A 197 2.72 2.03 -4.35
CA ALA A 197 3.31 3.35 -4.25
C ALA A 197 4.28 3.44 -3.05
N LYS A 198 3.89 2.94 -1.87
CA LYS A 198 4.79 2.86 -0.70
C LYS A 198 6.04 2.04 -0.98
N GLY A 199 5.91 0.93 -1.67
CA GLY A 199 7.04 0.08 -2.07
C GLY A 199 7.96 0.79 -3.06
N ILE A 200 7.40 1.40 -4.10
CA ILE A 200 8.12 2.15 -5.13
C ILE A 200 8.89 3.31 -4.50
N GLY A 201 8.23 4.11 -3.64
CA GLY A 201 8.88 5.23 -2.96
C GLY A 201 10.09 4.80 -2.13
N ARG A 202 9.97 3.71 -1.35
CA ARG A 202 11.10 3.16 -0.59
C ARG A 202 12.22 2.68 -1.51
N HIS A 203 11.88 2.07 -2.64
CA HIS A 203 12.87 1.60 -3.60
C HIS A 203 13.63 2.76 -4.25
N CYS A 204 12.92 3.80 -4.69
CA CYS A 204 13.53 5.03 -5.20
C CYS A 204 14.47 5.68 -4.18
N ALA A 205 14.02 5.87 -2.94
CA ALA A 205 14.84 6.45 -1.88
C ALA A 205 16.12 5.62 -1.63
N ALA A 206 15.99 4.29 -1.54
CA ALA A 206 17.14 3.41 -1.34
C ALA A 206 18.16 3.50 -2.48
N ARG A 207 17.71 3.61 -3.73
CA ARG A 207 18.60 3.80 -4.90
C ARG A 207 19.31 5.15 -4.92
N MET A 208 18.76 6.14 -4.21
CA MET A 208 19.35 7.47 -4.03
C MET A 208 20.14 7.61 -2.73
N ASN A 209 20.37 6.49 -2.00
CA ASN A 209 20.98 6.50 -0.66
C ASN A 209 20.21 7.34 0.36
N GLU A 210 18.91 7.46 0.18
CA GLU A 210 17.99 8.08 1.10
C GLU A 210 17.15 7.01 1.82
N HIS A 211 16.51 7.40 2.90
CA HIS A 211 15.61 6.50 3.64
C HIS A 211 14.23 7.12 3.77
N LEU A 212 13.22 6.42 3.25
CA LEU A 212 11.82 6.81 3.30
C LEU A 212 11.08 5.97 4.35
N THR A 213 10.31 6.63 5.21
CA THR A 213 9.50 5.96 6.22
C THR A 213 8.05 6.45 6.22
N PHE A 214 7.13 5.52 6.42
CA PHE A 214 5.71 5.77 6.65
C PHE A 214 5.34 5.54 8.13
N SER A 215 6.32 5.64 9.02
CA SER A 215 6.06 5.53 10.45
C SER A 215 5.12 6.64 10.91
N PRO A 216 4.04 6.33 11.66
CA PRO A 216 3.15 7.36 12.19
C PRO A 216 3.87 8.39 13.05
N ILE A 217 4.93 7.99 13.75
CA ILE A 217 5.78 8.87 14.55
C ILE A 217 7.23 8.52 14.27
N VAL A 218 7.98 9.48 13.75
CA VAL A 218 9.41 9.32 13.46
C VAL A 218 10.25 9.73 14.67
N SER A 219 9.79 10.74 15.41
CA SER A 219 10.46 11.28 16.59
C SER A 219 9.43 11.96 17.50
N SER A 220 9.71 12.03 18.80
CA SER A 220 8.84 12.69 19.78
C SER A 220 8.72 14.21 19.60
N VAL A 221 9.56 14.79 18.76
CA VAL A 221 9.61 16.24 18.48
C VAL A 221 9.16 16.61 17.07
N THR A 222 8.79 15.62 16.24
CA THR A 222 8.29 15.85 14.88
C THR A 222 6.78 15.69 14.82
N ILE A 223 6.19 16.27 13.78
CA ILE A 223 4.78 16.04 13.45
C ILE A 223 4.63 14.58 13.00
N GLY A 224 3.54 13.93 13.39
CA GLY A 224 3.23 12.58 12.94
C GLY A 224 2.86 12.52 11.46
N SER A 225 2.97 11.34 10.87
CA SER A 225 2.49 11.07 9.50
C SER A 225 1.13 10.37 9.53
N GLY A 226 0.17 10.96 8.83
CA GLY A 226 -1.18 10.46 8.67
C GLY A 226 -1.35 9.56 7.45
N LEU A 227 -2.43 8.82 7.46
CA LEU A 227 -3.09 8.25 6.28
C LEU A 227 -4.54 8.72 6.31
N HIS A 228 -4.88 9.67 5.46
CA HIS A 228 -6.26 10.11 5.31
C HIS A 228 -7.00 9.21 4.34
N VAL A 229 -8.21 8.83 4.73
CA VAL A 229 -9.06 7.95 3.92
C VAL A 229 -10.37 8.66 3.67
N HIS A 230 -10.61 9.05 2.43
CA HIS A 230 -11.83 9.69 1.97
C HIS A 230 -12.77 8.65 1.39
N PHE A 231 -13.99 8.61 1.88
CA PHE A 231 -15.02 7.69 1.43
C PHE A 231 -16.11 8.40 0.64
N SER A 232 -16.56 7.79 -0.45
CA SER A 232 -17.74 8.20 -1.19
C SER A 232 -18.62 6.97 -1.43
N LEU A 233 -19.84 7.00 -0.90
CA LEU A 233 -20.84 5.97 -1.13
C LEU A 233 -21.67 6.32 -2.35
N GLN A 234 -21.91 5.34 -3.22
CA GLN A 234 -22.75 5.46 -4.41
C GLN A 234 -23.71 4.29 -4.47
N ASP A 235 -24.86 4.50 -5.10
CA ASP A 235 -25.69 3.36 -5.53
C ASP A 235 -25.09 2.69 -6.76
N LEU A 236 -25.68 1.56 -7.19
CA LEU A 236 -25.16 0.78 -8.33
C LEU A 236 -25.30 1.52 -9.68
N GLU A 237 -26.02 2.67 -9.70
CA GLU A 237 -26.15 3.53 -10.88
C GLU A 237 -25.18 4.73 -10.82
N GLY A 238 -24.29 4.75 -9.81
CA GLY A 238 -23.25 5.76 -9.65
C GLY A 238 -23.75 7.07 -9.03
N ARG A 239 -24.96 7.11 -8.47
CA ARG A 239 -25.49 8.29 -7.78
C ARG A 239 -24.96 8.36 -6.36
N GLU A 240 -24.40 9.49 -5.97
CA GLU A 240 -23.87 9.70 -4.61
C GLU A 240 -24.94 9.51 -3.53
N ARG A 241 -24.57 8.77 -2.48
CA ARG A 241 -25.39 8.46 -1.30
C ARG A 241 -24.70 8.88 0.02
N ASN A 242 -23.93 9.95 -0.04
CA ASN A 242 -23.16 10.46 1.11
C ASN A 242 -24.00 11.17 2.17
N SER A 243 -25.31 11.32 1.97
CA SER A 243 -26.21 11.96 2.94
C SER A 243 -27.34 11.04 3.35
N ILE A 244 -27.57 10.94 4.66
CA ILE A 244 -28.79 10.41 5.24
C ILE A 244 -29.61 11.63 5.70
N ASP A 245 -30.82 11.81 5.19
CA ASP A 245 -31.79 12.83 5.56
C ASP A 245 -31.24 14.27 5.58
N GLY A 246 -30.45 14.65 4.55
CA GLY A 246 -29.96 16.03 4.41
C GLY A 246 -28.77 16.37 5.33
N ALA A 247 -28.30 15.47 6.17
CA ALA A 247 -27.07 15.63 6.92
C ALA A 247 -25.90 15.14 6.10
N ARG A 248 -24.93 16.00 5.78
CA ARG A 248 -23.65 15.62 5.23
C ARG A 248 -22.89 14.84 6.32
N THR A 249 -22.83 13.53 6.21
CA THR A 249 -21.93 12.73 7.02
C THR A 249 -20.55 12.77 6.37
N VAL A 250 -19.75 13.74 6.75
CA VAL A 250 -18.31 13.71 6.49
C VAL A 250 -17.72 12.89 7.62
N SER A 251 -17.49 11.61 7.38
CA SER A 251 -16.76 10.77 8.32
C SER A 251 -15.27 10.94 8.04
N TYR A 252 -14.62 11.80 8.80
CA TYR A 252 -13.17 11.79 8.95
C TYR A 252 -12.84 10.69 9.94
N THR A 253 -12.62 9.48 9.47
CA THR A 253 -12.03 8.45 10.29
C THR A 253 -10.54 8.69 10.31
N HIS A 254 -10.03 9.39 11.30
CA HIS A 254 -8.64 9.30 11.69
C HIS A 254 -8.45 7.87 12.21
N LEU A 255 -8.05 6.97 11.34
CA LEU A 255 -7.44 5.73 11.73
C LEU A 255 -6.05 6.07 12.26
N THR A 256 -6.00 6.63 13.44
CA THR A 256 -4.83 6.45 14.28
C THR A 256 -4.79 4.96 14.55
N LEU A 257 -4.00 4.23 13.75
CA LEU A 257 -3.57 2.92 14.17
C LEU A 257 -3.06 3.09 15.59
N PRO A 258 -3.55 2.30 16.56
CA PRO A 258 -3.08 2.42 17.92
C PRO A 258 -1.56 2.36 17.84
N THR A 259 -0.90 3.38 18.35
CA THR A 259 0.54 3.44 18.56
C THR A 259 0.88 2.42 19.64
N ILE A 260 0.71 1.14 19.34
CA ILE A 260 1.27 0.05 20.12
C ILE A 260 2.69 -0.16 19.59
N CYS A 261 3.48 0.88 19.67
CA CYS A 261 4.92 0.88 19.64
C CYS A 261 5.41 1.94 20.63
N SER A 262 4.94 1.86 21.86
CA SER A 262 5.73 2.37 22.97
C SER A 262 6.68 1.26 23.34
N VAL A 263 7.95 1.45 22.96
CA VAL A 263 9.22 0.89 23.42
C VAL A 263 9.15 -0.47 24.06
#